data_87f121e72753f8854382462861ff65d6
#
_entry.id   87f121e72753f8854382462861ff65d6
#
_cell.length_a   1.000
_cell.length_b   1.000
_cell.length_c   1.000
_cell.angle_alpha   90.00
_cell.angle_beta   90.00
_cell.angle_gamma   90.00
#
_symmetry.space_group_name_H-M   'P 1'
#
loop_
_entity.id
_entity.type
_entity.pdbx_description
1 polymer ?
#
loop_
_entity_poly.entity_id
_entity_poly.type
_entity_poly.pdbx_seq_one_letter_code
_entity_poly.pdbx_strand_id
1 'polypeptide(L)'
;AAEGGVNEVLAGIFGMRDWEVFADGCGRVGEVDPITVPELARKAQAVLGGRCNRPRSGPAVQVKFADTGKTVKRLAVISGAGGSMFEDALAVGADCLLTGEANHHAAIDAVRLGLSLVAAGHYATEFPVCAAIADRLRAAFPELEVRVSGENRDPFTYI
;
A
#
# COMPACT_ATOMS: atom_id res chain seq x y z
N ALA A 1 -10.56 10.27 -5.59
CA ALA A 1 -10.28 8.90 -6.07
C ALA A 1 -11.60 8.16 -6.27
N ALA A 2 -11.66 7.25 -7.24
CA ALA A 2 -12.86 6.49 -7.53
C ALA A 2 -13.20 5.52 -6.38
N GLU A 3 -14.49 5.29 -6.14
CA GLU A 3 -14.97 4.26 -5.22
C GLU A 3 -14.45 2.87 -5.64
N GLY A 4 -13.89 2.14 -4.67
CA GLY A 4 -13.22 0.86 -4.92
C GLY A 4 -11.96 0.97 -5.78
N GLY A 5 -11.33 2.14 -5.79
CA GLY A 5 -10.05 2.37 -6.45
C GLY A 5 -8.87 1.79 -5.69
N VAL A 6 -7.66 2.03 -6.20
CA VAL A 6 -6.41 1.40 -5.73
C VAL A 6 -6.24 1.50 -4.21
N ASN A 7 -6.44 2.67 -3.62
CA ASN A 7 -6.20 2.89 -2.20
C ASN A 7 -7.28 2.29 -1.29
N GLU A 8 -8.51 2.10 -1.78
CA GLU A 8 -9.53 1.34 -1.04
C GLU A 8 -9.25 -0.16 -1.06
N VAL A 9 -8.81 -0.68 -2.19
CA VAL A 9 -8.35 -2.06 -2.30
C VAL A 9 -7.17 -2.29 -1.35
N LEU A 10 -6.21 -1.36 -1.32
CA LEU A 10 -5.07 -1.43 -0.43
C LEU A 10 -5.49 -1.36 1.05
N ALA A 11 -6.38 -0.44 1.42
CA ALA A 11 -6.95 -0.36 2.77
C ALA A 11 -7.61 -1.68 3.20
N GLY A 12 -8.41 -2.28 2.33
CA GLY A 12 -9.04 -3.58 2.58
C GLY A 12 -8.03 -4.71 2.77
N ILE A 13 -6.94 -4.76 1.99
CA ILE A 13 -5.87 -5.75 2.11
C ILE A 13 -5.22 -5.69 3.50
N PHE A 14 -5.06 -4.50 4.06
CA PHE A 14 -4.47 -4.31 5.39
C PHE A 14 -5.46 -4.43 6.54
N GLY A 15 -6.76 -4.63 6.24
CA GLY A 15 -7.80 -4.79 7.25
C GLY A 15 -8.14 -3.48 7.96
N MET A 16 -8.04 -2.35 7.25
CA MET A 16 -8.40 -1.05 7.80
C MET A 16 -9.91 -0.96 8.01
N ARG A 17 -10.28 -0.40 9.16
CA ARG A 17 -11.67 -0.13 9.55
C ARG A 17 -11.87 1.38 9.66
N ASP A 18 -13.13 1.82 9.53
CA ASP A 18 -13.55 3.21 9.74
C ASP A 18 -12.64 4.22 9.03
N TRP A 19 -12.23 3.85 7.80
CA TRP A 19 -11.28 4.67 7.04
C TRP A 19 -11.96 5.90 6.41
N GLU A 20 -11.20 6.96 6.36
CA GLU A 20 -11.56 8.22 5.72
C GLU A 20 -10.55 8.61 4.63
N VAL A 21 -10.95 9.55 3.80
CA VAL A 21 -10.14 10.07 2.68
C VAL A 21 -9.24 11.19 3.18
N PHE A 22 -7.98 11.24 2.73
CA PHE A 22 -7.06 12.35 2.98
C PHE A 22 -6.21 12.65 1.75
N ALA A 23 -5.34 13.67 1.82
CA ALA A 23 -4.43 14.08 0.73
C ALA A 23 -5.19 14.30 -0.59
N ASP A 24 -6.17 15.21 -0.59
CA ASP A 24 -7.01 15.55 -1.75
C ASP A 24 -7.62 14.34 -2.48
N GLY A 25 -7.99 13.32 -1.72
CA GLY A 25 -8.59 12.11 -2.25
C GLY A 25 -7.61 10.99 -2.60
N CYS A 26 -6.31 11.24 -2.53
CA CYS A 26 -5.28 10.26 -2.91
C CYS A 26 -5.13 9.14 -1.88
N GLY A 27 -5.29 9.42 -0.58
CA GLY A 27 -5.03 8.46 0.50
C GLY A 27 -6.28 7.94 1.20
N ARG A 28 -6.08 6.88 1.97
CA ARG A 28 -7.04 6.36 2.97
C ARG A 28 -6.32 6.22 4.30
N VAL A 29 -6.96 6.65 5.40
CA VAL A 29 -6.46 6.51 6.75
C VAL A 29 -7.53 5.89 7.63
N GLY A 30 -7.18 4.93 8.47
CA GLY A 30 -8.16 4.22 9.32
C GLY A 30 -7.49 3.35 10.37
N GLU A 31 -8.32 2.75 11.21
CA GLU A 31 -7.88 1.92 12.32
C GLU A 31 -7.44 0.55 11.83
N VAL A 32 -6.39 0.02 12.46
CA VAL A 32 -5.92 -1.36 12.29
C VAL A 32 -5.74 -2.02 13.65
N ASP A 33 -5.70 -3.34 13.69
CA ASP A 33 -5.28 -4.03 14.91
C ASP A 33 -3.85 -3.62 15.25
N PRO A 34 -3.55 -3.37 16.55
CA PRO A 34 -2.24 -2.89 16.96
C PRO A 34 -1.12 -3.79 16.45
N ILE A 35 -0.17 -3.20 15.72
CA ILE A 35 0.91 -3.92 15.06
C ILE A 35 2.21 -3.10 15.15
N THR A 36 3.36 -3.76 15.28
CA THR A 36 4.66 -3.08 15.18
C THR A 36 5.02 -2.82 13.71
N VAL A 37 5.86 -1.81 13.47
CA VAL A 37 6.28 -1.46 12.09
C VAL A 37 7.01 -2.61 11.40
N PRO A 38 7.93 -3.35 12.05
CA PRO A 38 8.55 -4.53 11.44
C PRO A 38 7.55 -5.64 11.09
N GLU A 39 6.52 -5.86 11.91
CA GLU A 39 5.46 -6.83 11.61
C GLU A 39 4.57 -6.36 10.45
N LEU A 40 4.22 -5.07 10.41
CA LEU A 40 3.49 -4.47 9.30
C LEU A 40 4.28 -4.60 7.99
N ALA A 41 5.59 -4.38 8.02
CA ALA A 41 6.47 -4.55 6.86
C ALA A 41 6.50 -6.02 6.36
N ARG A 42 6.61 -6.99 7.28
CA ARG A 42 6.52 -8.43 6.92
C ARG A 42 5.14 -8.79 6.37
N LYS A 43 4.07 -8.27 6.98
CA LYS A 43 2.70 -8.44 6.47
C LYS A 43 2.58 -7.88 5.06
N ALA A 44 3.10 -6.67 4.81
CA ALA A 44 3.10 -6.06 3.49
C ALA A 44 3.83 -6.93 2.46
N GLN A 45 5.03 -7.40 2.78
CA GLN A 45 5.80 -8.29 1.90
C GLN A 45 5.02 -9.57 1.56
N ALA A 46 4.40 -10.20 2.54
CA ALA A 46 3.67 -11.46 2.35
C ALA A 46 2.39 -11.26 1.54
N VAL A 47 1.53 -10.29 1.94
CA VAL A 47 0.21 -10.12 1.33
C VAL A 47 0.28 -9.50 -0.07
N LEU A 48 1.20 -8.57 -0.31
CA LEU A 48 1.39 -7.96 -1.62
C LEU A 48 2.16 -8.91 -2.54
N GLY A 49 3.19 -9.60 -2.03
CA GLY A 49 3.94 -10.59 -2.80
C GLY A 49 3.09 -11.76 -3.31
N GLY A 50 2.07 -12.15 -2.54
CA GLY A 50 1.10 -13.17 -2.97
C GLY A 50 0.11 -12.71 -4.02
N ARG A 51 -0.01 -11.39 -4.26
CA ARG A 51 -0.96 -10.79 -5.22
C ARG A 51 -0.29 -10.33 -6.51
N CYS A 52 1.02 -10.12 -6.49
CA CYS A 52 1.78 -9.69 -7.66
C CYS A 52 2.13 -10.87 -8.57
N ASN A 53 2.24 -10.60 -9.86
CA ASN A 53 2.88 -11.55 -10.76
C ASN A 53 4.35 -11.68 -10.36
N ARG A 54 4.86 -12.92 -10.35
CA ARG A 54 6.24 -13.18 -9.92
C ARG A 54 7.23 -12.50 -10.87
N PRO A 55 8.26 -11.84 -10.35
CA PRO A 55 9.35 -11.32 -11.17
C PRO A 55 10.12 -12.47 -11.86
N ARG A 56 10.92 -12.15 -12.86
CA ARG A 56 11.77 -13.15 -13.54
C ARG A 56 12.85 -13.72 -12.61
N SER A 57 13.29 -12.91 -11.63
CA SER A 57 14.27 -13.31 -10.60
C SER A 57 14.10 -12.44 -9.37
N GLY A 58 14.56 -12.90 -8.22
CA GLY A 58 14.51 -12.18 -6.95
C GLY A 58 13.17 -12.27 -6.21
N PRO A 59 13.04 -11.54 -5.10
CA PRO A 59 11.82 -11.50 -4.30
C PRO A 59 10.69 -10.80 -5.06
N ALA A 60 9.44 -11.25 -4.86
CA ALA A 60 8.27 -10.65 -5.49
C ALA A 60 8.02 -9.21 -5.02
N VAL A 61 8.38 -8.89 -3.79
CA VAL A 61 8.25 -7.55 -3.20
C VAL A 61 9.42 -7.30 -2.26
N GLN A 62 10.07 -6.16 -2.40
CA GLN A 62 11.00 -5.64 -1.41
C GLN A 62 10.32 -4.56 -0.57
N VAL A 63 10.42 -4.69 0.75
CA VAL A 63 9.87 -3.72 1.69
C VAL A 63 10.98 -3.08 2.48
N LYS A 64 11.01 -1.76 2.53
CA LYS A 64 11.85 -0.97 3.42
C LYS A 64 10.98 -0.16 4.37
N PHE A 65 11.45 0.12 5.57
CA PHE A 65 10.70 0.91 6.53
C PHE A 65 11.62 1.81 7.36
N ALA A 66 11.02 2.88 7.88
CA ALA A 66 11.60 3.77 8.87
C ALA A 66 10.66 3.77 10.08
N ASP A 67 11.18 3.46 11.27
CA ASP A 67 10.40 3.13 12.45
C ASP A 67 10.65 4.16 13.56
N THR A 68 9.57 4.66 14.14
CA THR A 68 9.58 5.52 15.33
C THR A 68 9.62 4.74 16.64
N GLY A 69 9.50 3.40 16.58
CA GLY A 69 9.35 2.53 17.74
C GLY A 69 7.92 2.51 18.34
N LYS A 70 6.97 3.21 17.74
CA LYS A 70 5.57 3.23 18.20
C LYS A 70 4.76 2.08 17.60
N THR A 71 3.76 1.62 18.33
CA THR A 71 2.75 0.69 17.82
C THR A 71 1.83 1.41 16.85
N VAL A 72 1.59 0.82 15.69
CA VAL A 72 0.66 1.32 14.67
C VAL A 72 -0.75 0.87 15.04
N LYS A 73 -1.66 1.82 15.23
CA LYS A 73 -3.09 1.64 15.44
C LYS A 73 -3.90 2.35 14.38
N ARG A 74 -3.39 3.50 13.88
CA ARG A 74 -3.98 4.28 12.81
C ARG A 74 -3.03 4.28 11.61
N LEU A 75 -3.43 3.59 10.55
CA LEU A 75 -2.64 3.39 9.33
C LEU A 75 -3.11 4.31 8.22
N ALA A 76 -2.19 5.03 7.60
CA ALA A 76 -2.42 5.72 6.33
C ALA A 76 -1.88 4.87 5.17
N VAL A 77 -2.60 4.82 4.05
CA VAL A 77 -2.16 4.15 2.82
C VAL A 77 -2.25 5.08 1.62
N ILE A 78 -1.18 5.15 0.84
CA ILE A 78 -1.10 5.80 -0.48
C ILE A 78 -0.30 4.89 -1.38
N SER A 79 -0.91 4.31 -2.41
CA SER A 79 -0.23 3.47 -3.39
C SER A 79 0.77 4.27 -4.24
N GLY A 80 1.68 3.59 -4.91
CA GLY A 80 2.65 4.22 -5.80
C GLY A 80 3.63 5.15 -5.09
N ALA A 81 3.85 6.35 -5.60
CA ALA A 81 4.86 7.30 -5.12
C ALA A 81 4.32 8.25 -4.02
N GLY A 82 3.63 7.72 -3.00
CA GLY A 82 2.99 8.53 -1.95
C GLY A 82 3.90 9.01 -0.83
N GLY A 83 5.20 8.69 -0.83
CA GLY A 83 6.09 8.99 0.28
C GLY A 83 6.31 10.48 0.57
N SER A 84 6.08 11.37 -0.40
CA SER A 84 6.14 12.82 -0.19
C SER A 84 4.92 13.39 0.54
N MET A 85 3.84 12.62 0.66
CA MET A 85 2.59 13.01 1.34
C MET A 85 2.59 12.61 2.82
N PHE A 86 3.75 12.45 3.43
CA PHE A 86 3.86 12.07 4.84
C PHE A 86 3.33 13.15 5.79
N GLU A 87 3.41 14.43 5.41
CA GLU A 87 2.84 15.53 6.20
C GLU A 87 1.31 15.47 6.22
N ASP A 88 0.66 15.12 5.11
CA ASP A 88 -0.77 14.89 5.05
C ASP A 88 -1.20 13.72 5.96
N ALA A 89 -0.42 12.63 5.97
CA ALA A 89 -0.66 11.50 6.86
C ALA A 89 -0.51 11.87 8.34
N LEU A 90 0.46 12.73 8.68
CA LEU A 90 0.62 13.30 10.01
C LEU A 90 -0.58 14.16 10.41
N ALA A 91 -1.05 15.02 9.50
CA ALA A 91 -2.16 15.93 9.75
C ALA A 91 -3.46 15.20 10.10
N VAL A 92 -3.66 13.98 9.60
CA VAL A 92 -4.81 13.12 9.92
C VAL A 92 -4.55 12.16 11.08
N GLY A 93 -3.44 12.32 11.80
CA GLY A 93 -3.11 11.57 13.01
C GLY A 93 -2.69 10.11 12.77
N ALA A 94 -2.14 9.79 11.61
CA ALA A 94 -1.63 8.45 11.34
C ALA A 94 -0.37 8.14 12.19
N ASP A 95 -0.22 6.89 12.63
CA ASP A 95 0.98 6.38 13.28
C ASP A 95 2.02 5.93 12.24
N CYS A 96 1.56 5.50 11.06
CA CYS A 96 2.37 5.00 9.98
C CYS A 96 1.75 5.32 8.62
N LEU A 97 2.59 5.71 7.65
CA LEU A 97 2.24 5.77 6.23
C LEU A 97 2.80 4.53 5.52
N LEU A 98 1.92 3.72 4.91
CA LEU A 98 2.30 2.66 3.99
C LEU A 98 2.12 3.16 2.56
N THR A 99 3.17 3.07 1.76
CA THR A 99 3.21 3.54 0.38
C THR A 99 4.01 2.61 -0.52
N GLY A 100 4.01 2.84 -1.82
CA GLY A 100 4.88 2.10 -2.74
C GLY A 100 6.32 2.59 -2.69
N GLU A 101 6.52 3.90 -2.74
CA GLU A 101 7.84 4.52 -2.81
C GLU A 101 7.98 5.68 -1.83
N ALA A 102 9.14 5.76 -1.21
CA ALA A 102 9.57 6.90 -0.43
C ALA A 102 11.08 7.14 -0.60
N ASN A 103 11.48 8.38 -0.69
CA ASN A 103 12.88 8.76 -0.74
C ASN A 103 13.48 8.85 0.66
N HIS A 104 14.82 8.95 0.73
CA HIS A 104 15.57 8.98 1.98
C HIS A 104 15.20 10.18 2.87
N HIS A 105 15.05 11.37 2.28
CA HIS A 105 14.75 12.59 3.02
C HIS A 105 13.35 12.55 3.64
N ALA A 106 12.34 12.11 2.86
CA ALA A 106 10.99 11.93 3.39
C ALA A 106 10.96 10.96 4.58
N ALA A 107 11.76 9.88 4.54
CA ALA A 107 11.84 8.93 5.64
C ALA A 107 12.45 9.54 6.91
N ILE A 108 13.52 10.36 6.76
CA ILE A 108 14.13 11.08 7.88
C ILE A 108 13.13 12.05 8.52
N ASP A 109 12.47 12.87 7.69
CA ASP A 109 11.57 13.91 8.16
C ASP A 109 10.31 13.30 8.79
N ALA A 110 9.73 12.26 8.21
CA ALA A 110 8.60 11.53 8.78
C ALA A 110 8.92 11.01 10.19
N VAL A 111 10.05 10.31 10.36
CA VAL A 111 10.45 9.77 11.67
C VAL A 111 10.71 10.88 12.69
N ARG A 112 11.37 11.98 12.29
CA ARG A 112 11.61 13.14 13.17
C ARG A 112 10.31 13.76 13.66
N LEU A 113 9.27 13.76 12.83
CA LEU A 113 7.94 14.26 13.16
C LEU A 113 7.06 13.23 13.86
N GLY A 114 7.53 11.99 14.04
CA GLY A 114 6.87 10.94 14.80
C GLY A 114 5.97 10.02 13.99
N LEU A 115 6.08 10.03 12.65
CA LEU A 115 5.38 9.12 11.73
C LEU A 115 6.33 8.01 11.27
N SER A 116 5.93 6.77 11.43
CA SER A 116 6.61 5.63 10.80
C SER A 116 6.27 5.55 9.31
N LEU A 117 7.16 4.96 8.50
CA LEU A 117 6.98 4.86 7.07
C LEU A 117 7.34 3.45 6.59
N VAL A 118 6.46 2.84 5.78
CA VAL A 118 6.67 1.55 5.12
C VAL A 118 6.55 1.76 3.61
N ALA A 119 7.60 1.43 2.84
CA ALA A 119 7.60 1.49 1.39
C ALA A 119 7.70 0.06 0.83
N ALA A 120 6.63 -0.37 0.15
CA ALA A 120 6.40 -1.76 -0.24
C ALA A 120 6.43 -2.02 -1.75
N GLY A 121 6.94 -1.07 -2.54
CA GLY A 121 7.06 -1.16 -3.99
C GLY A 121 5.86 -0.54 -4.73
N HIS A 122 6.16 0.24 -5.77
CA HIS A 122 5.16 0.93 -6.59
C HIS A 122 4.18 -0.07 -7.21
N TYR A 123 4.71 -0.96 -8.02
CA TYR A 123 3.93 -2.02 -8.67
C TYR A 123 3.12 -2.85 -7.66
N ALA A 124 3.72 -3.24 -6.54
CA ALA A 124 3.10 -4.11 -5.57
C ALA A 124 1.91 -3.46 -4.84
N THR A 125 1.94 -2.15 -4.64
CA THR A 125 0.85 -1.41 -4.00
C THR A 125 -0.27 -1.04 -4.97
N GLU A 126 -0.02 -1.03 -6.28
CA GLU A 126 -1.02 -0.69 -7.30
C GLU A 126 -1.64 -1.91 -7.98
N PHE A 127 -0.85 -2.92 -8.32
CA PHE A 127 -1.31 -4.08 -9.08
C PHE A 127 -2.53 -4.82 -8.49
N PRO A 128 -2.73 -4.92 -7.17
CA PRO A 128 -3.90 -5.60 -6.60
C PRO A 128 -5.25 -5.07 -7.07
N VAL A 129 -5.34 -3.82 -7.53
CA VAL A 129 -6.57 -3.26 -8.09
C VAL A 129 -7.04 -3.99 -9.36
N CYS A 130 -6.09 -4.58 -10.13
CA CYS A 130 -6.43 -5.32 -11.34
C CYS A 130 -7.36 -6.51 -11.06
N ALA A 131 -7.12 -7.23 -9.97
CA ALA A 131 -7.99 -8.33 -9.54
C ALA A 131 -9.37 -7.81 -9.13
N ALA A 132 -9.41 -6.73 -8.33
CA ALA A 132 -10.67 -6.13 -7.89
C ALA A 132 -11.51 -5.60 -9.08
N ILE A 133 -10.88 -4.99 -10.09
CA ILE A 133 -11.55 -4.55 -11.31
C ILE A 133 -12.06 -5.77 -12.10
N ALA A 134 -11.24 -6.81 -12.25
CA ALA A 134 -11.65 -8.03 -12.96
C ALA A 134 -12.86 -8.69 -12.30
N ASP A 135 -12.90 -8.76 -10.97
CA ASP A 135 -14.03 -9.33 -10.23
C ASP A 135 -15.31 -8.50 -10.40
N ARG A 136 -15.21 -7.18 -10.41
CA ARG A 136 -16.35 -6.29 -10.70
C ARG A 136 -16.87 -6.45 -12.11
N LEU A 137 -15.97 -6.56 -13.09
CA LEU A 137 -16.35 -6.78 -14.49
C LEU A 137 -17.05 -8.13 -14.67
N ARG A 138 -16.55 -9.20 -14.02
CA ARG A 138 -17.22 -10.52 -14.03
C ARG A 138 -18.60 -10.47 -13.40
N ALA A 139 -18.76 -9.71 -12.31
CA ALA A 139 -20.04 -9.57 -11.64
C ALA A 139 -21.05 -8.75 -12.48
N ALA A 140 -20.57 -7.68 -13.15
CA ALA A 140 -21.42 -6.81 -13.95
C ALA A 140 -21.77 -7.39 -15.33
N PHE A 141 -20.86 -8.22 -15.89
CA PHE A 141 -20.97 -8.77 -17.24
C PHE A 141 -20.61 -10.27 -17.22
N PRO A 142 -21.51 -11.14 -16.71
CA PRO A 142 -21.24 -12.57 -16.57
C PRO A 142 -20.93 -13.30 -17.87
N GLU A 143 -21.37 -12.74 -19.00
CA GLU A 143 -21.15 -13.27 -20.35
C GLU A 143 -19.74 -12.99 -20.89
N LEU A 144 -18.97 -12.09 -20.25
CA LEU A 144 -17.62 -11.74 -20.68
C LEU A 144 -16.57 -12.62 -20.02
N GLU A 145 -15.61 -13.08 -20.81
CA GLU A 145 -14.40 -13.67 -20.28
C GLU A 145 -13.41 -12.58 -19.85
N VAL A 146 -13.27 -12.36 -18.55
CA VAL A 146 -12.37 -11.36 -17.98
C VAL A 146 -11.12 -12.03 -17.39
N ARG A 147 -9.95 -11.67 -17.88
CA ARG A 147 -8.66 -12.19 -17.41
C ARG A 147 -7.74 -11.05 -17.01
N VAL A 148 -7.02 -11.23 -15.90
CA VAL A 148 -5.87 -10.38 -15.55
C VAL A 148 -4.64 -10.95 -16.27
N SER A 149 -3.91 -10.07 -16.98
CA SER A 149 -2.72 -10.51 -17.72
C SER A 149 -1.63 -11.01 -16.78
N GLY A 150 -1.10 -12.20 -17.05
CA GLY A 150 0.06 -12.76 -16.37
C GLY A 150 1.40 -12.16 -16.83
N GLU A 151 1.40 -11.34 -17.90
CA GLU A 151 2.59 -10.70 -18.45
C GLU A 151 2.91 -9.35 -17.83
N ASN A 152 1.94 -8.72 -17.15
CA ASN A 152 2.16 -7.48 -16.40
C ASN A 152 3.04 -7.77 -15.19
N ARG A 153 4.22 -7.15 -15.13
CA ARG A 153 5.24 -7.39 -14.10
C ARG A 153 5.92 -6.09 -13.72
N ASP A 154 6.48 -6.07 -12.50
CA ASP A 154 7.39 -5.00 -12.11
C ASP A 154 8.55 -4.94 -13.12
N PRO A 155 8.85 -3.75 -13.73
CA PRO A 155 9.99 -3.61 -14.64
C PRO A 155 11.33 -3.77 -13.92
N PHE A 156 11.37 -3.55 -12.61
CA PHE A 156 12.59 -3.68 -11.81
C PHE A 156 12.84 -5.14 -11.43
N THR A 157 14.13 -5.48 -11.37
CA THR A 157 14.62 -6.75 -10.84
C THR A 157 15.45 -6.45 -9.60
N TYR A 158 15.20 -7.17 -8.53
CA TYR A 158 15.88 -6.98 -7.25
C TYR A 158 16.87 -8.12 -7.00
N ILE A 159 18.01 -7.80 -6.40
CA ILE A 159 19.09 -8.69 -6.03
C ILE A 159 19.23 -8.84 -4.52
#